data_d117156a33fb84b295d23f6ecc568fc6
#
_entry.id   d117156a33fb84b295d23f6ecc568fc6
#
_cell.length_a   1.000
_cell.length_b   1.000
_cell.length_c   1.000
_cell.angle_alpha   90.00
_cell.angle_beta   90.00
_cell.angle_gamma   90.00
#
_symmetry.space_group_name_H-M   'P 1'
#
loop_
_entity.id
_entity.type
_entity.pdbx_description
1 polymer ?
#
loop_
_entity_poly.entity_id
_entity_poly.type
_entity_poly.pdbx_seq_one_letter_code
_entity_poly.pdbx_strand_id
1 'polypeptide(L)'
;EIRLSLVGSEMCIRDSFWWSGMKNPELQLMVYGKDIAGYLPSVKYPGVQLKSSVALESPNYLLIYLDVENAKPGRFDITFTKDKKSFNYSYELKARKPNADRIKGFDSSDVLYLIMPDRFANGDPSNDQIPMRTAYKVDRNSPNARHGGDLAGIEQHLDYIEDLGVTAIWLNPVLENDMEGGSYHGYATTDYYRVDPRFGTNEDYVRLIEKTHERGMRVVMDMIFNHCGSDHPWMKDIPSHDWFNNLDNLSLIHISEPTRLRRIS
;
A
#
# COMPACT_ATOMS: atom_id res chain seq x y z
N GLU A 1 11.94 2.28 -13.28
CA GLU A 1 10.54 2.25 -13.72
C GLU A 1 9.96 0.86 -13.45
N ILE A 2 9.28 0.71 -12.33
CA ILE A 2 8.49 -0.50 -12.07
C ILE A 2 7.10 -0.21 -12.63
N ARG A 3 6.84 -0.63 -13.85
CA ARG A 3 5.50 -0.61 -14.42
C ARG A 3 4.66 -1.69 -13.74
N LEU A 4 3.85 -1.30 -12.79
CA LEU A 4 2.74 -2.10 -12.27
C LEU A 4 1.58 -2.03 -13.26
N SER A 5 1.70 -2.74 -14.37
CA SER A 5 0.60 -2.91 -15.32
C SER A 5 -0.14 -4.20 -14.95
N LEU A 6 -1.34 -4.10 -14.45
CA LEU A 6 -2.27 -5.21 -14.24
C LEU A 6 -2.93 -5.71 -15.52
N VAL A 7 -2.36 -5.41 -16.69
CA VAL A 7 -2.86 -5.88 -17.98
C VAL A 7 -1.72 -6.53 -18.74
N GLY A 8 -1.68 -7.87 -18.72
CA GLY A 8 -0.80 -8.70 -19.55
C GLY A 8 0.27 -9.46 -18.78
N SER A 9 0.13 -10.78 -18.73
CA SER A 9 1.12 -11.86 -18.58
C SER A 9 2.34 -11.71 -17.64
N GLU A 10 2.41 -10.76 -16.73
CA GLU A 10 3.55 -10.58 -15.83
C GLU A 10 3.19 -10.94 -14.40
N MET A 11 4.04 -11.80 -13.81
CA MET A 11 4.00 -12.17 -12.41
C MET A 11 4.35 -10.95 -11.54
N CYS A 12 3.61 -10.74 -10.47
CA CYS A 12 3.86 -9.71 -9.47
C CYS A 12 3.97 -10.32 -8.07
N ILE A 13 5.09 -10.07 -7.40
CA ILE A 13 5.16 -10.10 -5.93
C ILE A 13 4.96 -8.66 -5.49
N ARG A 14 3.85 -8.37 -4.81
CA ARG A 14 3.52 -6.98 -4.46
C ARG A 14 4.50 -6.41 -3.45
N ASP A 15 5.01 -7.23 -2.51
CA ASP A 15 6.07 -6.86 -1.57
C ASP A 15 7.43 -7.04 -2.23
N SER A 16 8.01 -5.99 -2.79
CA SER A 16 9.30 -6.06 -3.47
C SER A 16 10.50 -6.16 -2.54
N PHE A 17 10.32 -5.96 -1.24
CA PHE A 17 11.38 -6.03 -0.23
C PHE A 17 10.84 -6.29 1.18
N TRP A 18 11.72 -6.75 2.07
CA TRP A 18 11.51 -6.86 3.51
C TRP A 18 12.78 -6.45 4.25
N TRP A 19 12.80 -6.58 5.57
CA TRP A 19 13.99 -6.28 6.38
C TRP A 19 14.56 -7.55 7.02
N SER A 20 15.88 -7.70 6.99
CA SER A 20 16.57 -8.70 7.81
C SER A 20 16.53 -8.32 9.29
N GLY A 21 16.65 -9.32 10.18
CA GLY A 21 16.68 -9.11 11.63
C GLY A 21 15.35 -8.67 12.25
N MET A 22 14.22 -9.05 11.65
CA MET A 22 12.90 -8.89 12.24
C MET A 22 12.69 -9.91 13.35
N LYS A 23 11.88 -9.54 14.37
CA LYS A 23 11.56 -10.42 15.51
C LYS A 23 10.87 -11.71 15.07
N ASN A 24 9.96 -11.62 14.10
CA ASN A 24 9.40 -12.77 13.41
C ASN A 24 10.25 -13.02 12.16
N PRO A 25 10.99 -14.14 12.07
CA PRO A 25 11.82 -14.44 10.92
C PRO A 25 11.04 -15.06 9.75
N GLU A 26 9.77 -15.42 9.95
CA GLU A 26 8.95 -15.98 8.90
C GLU A 26 8.41 -14.86 8.00
N LEU A 27 8.79 -14.90 6.73
CA LEU A 27 8.34 -13.99 5.69
C LEU A 27 7.35 -14.72 4.78
N GLN A 28 6.10 -14.25 4.75
CA GLN A 28 5.09 -14.70 3.81
C GLN A 28 5.05 -13.75 2.62
N LEU A 29 5.15 -14.30 1.42
CA LEU A 29 5.00 -13.55 0.17
C LEU A 29 3.80 -14.06 -0.60
N MET A 30 2.94 -13.14 -1.04
CA MET A 30 1.87 -13.42 -1.99
C MET A 30 2.35 -13.15 -3.41
N VAL A 31 2.35 -14.18 -4.23
CA VAL A 31 2.71 -14.10 -5.63
C VAL A 31 1.44 -14.17 -6.48
N TYR A 32 1.27 -13.21 -7.36
CA TYR A 32 0.18 -13.17 -8.32
C TYR A 32 0.72 -13.28 -9.75
N GLY A 33 0.09 -14.09 -10.56
CA GLY A 33 0.42 -14.23 -11.98
C GLY A 33 -0.41 -15.34 -12.61
N LYS A 34 -0.59 -15.31 -13.91
CA LYS A 34 -1.39 -16.32 -14.62
C LYS A 34 -0.85 -17.73 -14.36
N ASP A 35 -1.69 -18.59 -13.80
CA ASP A 35 -1.41 -20.01 -13.51
C ASP A 35 -0.18 -20.23 -12.58
N ILE A 36 0.18 -19.25 -11.76
CA ILE A 36 1.37 -19.28 -10.89
C ILE A 36 1.30 -20.40 -9.84
N ALA A 37 0.11 -20.78 -9.41
CA ALA A 37 -0.10 -21.84 -8.44
C ALA A 37 0.53 -23.19 -8.86
N GLY A 38 0.73 -23.39 -10.18
CA GLY A 38 1.36 -24.58 -10.71
C GLY A 38 2.88 -24.54 -10.75
N TYR A 39 3.54 -23.47 -10.30
CA TYR A 39 4.99 -23.35 -10.27
C TYR A 39 5.56 -23.74 -8.91
N LEU A 40 6.76 -24.33 -8.94
CA LEU A 40 7.53 -24.67 -7.73
C LEU A 40 8.57 -23.57 -7.49
N PRO A 41 8.47 -22.83 -6.35
CA PRO A 41 9.47 -21.84 -5.99
C PRO A 41 10.72 -22.49 -5.44
N SER A 42 11.87 -21.88 -5.65
CA SER A 42 13.13 -22.23 -5.00
C SER A 42 13.98 -20.99 -4.76
N VAL A 43 14.79 -21.01 -3.70
CA VAL A 43 15.65 -19.90 -3.29
C VAL A 43 17.04 -20.42 -3.00
N LYS A 44 18.07 -19.71 -3.47
CA LYS A 44 19.49 -19.99 -3.17
C LYS A 44 20.14 -18.71 -2.66
N TYR A 45 19.99 -18.44 -1.38
CA TYR A 45 20.62 -17.30 -0.73
C TYR A 45 21.04 -17.68 0.69
N PRO A 46 22.26 -17.36 1.15
CA PRO A 46 22.73 -17.70 2.49
C PRO A 46 21.81 -17.15 3.58
N GLY A 47 21.30 -18.04 4.44
CA GLY A 47 20.40 -17.67 5.54
C GLY A 47 18.94 -17.50 5.16
N VAL A 48 18.56 -17.73 3.90
CA VAL A 48 17.15 -17.82 3.45
C VAL A 48 16.80 -19.27 3.16
N GLN A 49 15.70 -19.75 3.73
CA GLN A 49 15.18 -21.10 3.50
C GLN A 49 13.72 -21.04 3.07
N LEU A 50 13.38 -21.73 1.98
CA LEU A 50 12.00 -21.97 1.62
C LEU A 50 11.40 -23.01 2.57
N LYS A 51 10.43 -22.61 3.40
CA LYS A 51 9.71 -23.51 4.32
C LYS A 51 8.60 -24.26 3.60
N SER A 52 7.77 -23.53 2.88
CA SER A 52 6.63 -24.10 2.15
C SER A 52 6.15 -23.14 1.05
N SER A 53 5.34 -23.68 0.15
CA SER A 53 4.51 -22.91 -0.76
C SER A 53 3.10 -23.49 -0.78
N VAL A 54 2.10 -22.61 -0.85
CA VAL A 54 0.68 -22.98 -0.81
C VAL A 54 -0.01 -22.37 -2.01
N ALA A 55 -0.50 -23.22 -2.91
CA ALA A 55 -1.41 -22.81 -3.98
C ALA A 55 -2.76 -22.43 -3.37
N LEU A 56 -3.28 -21.26 -3.75
CA LEU A 56 -4.62 -20.86 -3.33
C LEU A 56 -5.68 -21.43 -4.29
N GLU A 57 -6.96 -21.18 -4.01
CA GLU A 57 -8.06 -21.68 -4.84
C GLU A 57 -8.03 -21.08 -6.24
N SER A 58 -7.76 -19.79 -6.34
CA SER A 58 -7.45 -19.20 -7.65
C SER A 58 -6.10 -19.70 -8.14
N PRO A 59 -6.00 -20.22 -9.36
CA PRO A 59 -4.74 -20.68 -9.94
C PRO A 59 -3.71 -19.56 -10.13
N ASN A 60 -4.13 -18.32 -9.97
CA ASN A 60 -3.31 -17.14 -10.17
C ASN A 60 -2.60 -16.66 -8.90
N TYR A 61 -2.75 -17.36 -7.77
CA TYR A 61 -2.11 -17.00 -6.50
C TYR A 61 -1.31 -18.14 -5.91
N LEU A 62 -0.13 -17.81 -5.39
CA LEU A 62 0.75 -18.70 -4.66
C LEU A 62 1.29 -17.98 -3.42
N LEU A 63 1.13 -18.55 -2.24
CA LEU A 63 1.82 -18.10 -1.04
C LEU A 63 3.15 -18.81 -0.91
N ILE A 64 4.21 -18.08 -0.56
CA ILE A 64 5.55 -18.60 -0.29
C ILE A 64 5.92 -18.21 1.14
N TYR A 65 6.40 -19.17 1.91
CA TYR A 65 6.87 -18.96 3.26
C TYR A 65 8.39 -19.16 3.30
N LEU A 66 9.10 -18.10 3.64
CA LEU A 66 10.56 -18.09 3.76
C LEU A 66 10.96 -17.90 5.22
N ASP A 67 11.95 -18.65 5.66
CA ASP A 67 12.67 -18.35 6.89
C ASP A 67 13.87 -17.46 6.53
N VAL A 68 13.96 -16.29 7.18
CA VAL A 68 15.00 -15.29 6.93
C VAL A 68 15.80 -14.96 8.20
N GLU A 69 15.72 -15.82 9.25
CA GLU A 69 16.34 -15.57 10.56
C GLU A 69 17.84 -15.22 10.45
N ASN A 70 18.55 -16.00 9.66
CA ASN A 70 20.00 -15.86 9.50
C ASN A 70 20.42 -15.12 8.22
N ALA A 71 19.45 -14.52 7.53
CA ALA A 71 19.70 -13.83 6.27
C ALA A 71 20.34 -12.45 6.49
N LYS A 72 21.40 -12.19 5.76
CA LYS A 72 21.99 -10.85 5.66
C LYS A 72 21.21 -10.00 4.66
N PRO A 73 21.25 -8.65 4.82
CA PRO A 73 20.70 -7.77 3.79
C PRO A 73 21.33 -8.02 2.42
N GLY A 74 20.53 -7.98 1.37
CA GLY A 74 20.98 -8.17 -0.01
C GLY A 74 19.84 -8.54 -0.94
N ARG A 75 20.16 -8.71 -2.21
CA ARG A 75 19.22 -9.14 -3.25
C ARG A 75 19.45 -10.59 -3.60
N PHE A 76 18.38 -11.31 -3.85
CA PHE A 76 18.41 -12.70 -4.29
C PHE A 76 17.23 -13.02 -5.22
N ASP A 77 17.40 -14.07 -5.98
CA ASP A 77 16.36 -14.51 -6.90
C ASP A 77 15.50 -15.61 -6.25
N ILE A 78 14.20 -15.46 -6.37
CA ILE A 78 13.23 -16.54 -6.20
C ILE A 78 13.00 -17.14 -7.57
N THR A 79 13.38 -18.39 -7.77
CA THR A 79 13.23 -19.11 -9.05
C THR A 79 11.93 -19.89 -9.02
N PHE A 80 11.10 -19.70 -10.03
CA PHE A 80 9.84 -20.42 -10.25
C PHE A 80 10.00 -21.37 -11.40
N THR A 81 9.69 -22.65 -11.21
CA THR A 81 9.87 -23.70 -12.22
C THR A 81 8.57 -24.49 -12.39
N LYS A 82 8.18 -24.72 -13.64
CA LYS A 82 7.07 -25.59 -14.03
C LYS A 82 7.43 -26.29 -15.34
N ASP A 83 7.49 -27.61 -15.33
CA ASP A 83 7.93 -28.41 -16.47
C ASP A 83 9.30 -27.96 -17.02
N LYS A 84 9.33 -27.48 -18.27
CA LYS A 84 10.54 -26.94 -18.92
C LYS A 84 10.66 -25.43 -18.84
N LYS A 85 9.72 -24.74 -18.15
CA LYS A 85 9.71 -23.28 -18.01
C LYS A 85 10.30 -22.90 -16.66
N SER A 86 11.12 -21.87 -16.65
CA SER A 86 11.67 -21.29 -15.45
C SER A 86 11.83 -19.78 -15.63
N PHE A 87 11.62 -19.02 -14.55
CA PHE A 87 11.91 -17.60 -14.50
C PHE A 87 12.30 -17.19 -13.09
N ASN A 88 12.95 -16.05 -12.95
CA ASN A 88 13.40 -15.51 -11.69
C ASN A 88 12.65 -14.22 -11.34
N TYR A 89 12.42 -14.03 -10.06
CA TYR A 89 11.98 -12.77 -9.49
C TYR A 89 13.01 -12.29 -8.47
N SER A 90 13.56 -11.09 -8.67
CA SER A 90 14.56 -10.52 -7.76
C SER A 90 13.89 -9.91 -6.55
N TYR A 91 14.22 -10.39 -5.37
CA TYR A 91 13.70 -9.94 -4.07
C TYR A 91 14.79 -9.30 -3.23
N GLU A 92 14.45 -8.30 -2.41
CA GLU A 92 15.41 -7.56 -1.60
C GLU A 92 15.14 -7.72 -0.11
N LEU A 93 16.18 -8.09 0.66
CA LEU A 93 16.21 -7.91 2.10
C LEU A 93 17.03 -6.68 2.43
N LYS A 94 16.40 -5.66 3.00
CA LYS A 94 17.03 -4.43 3.44
C LYS A 94 17.63 -4.57 4.83
N ALA A 95 18.69 -3.81 5.11
CA ALA A 95 19.20 -3.68 6.47
C ALA A 95 18.18 -2.93 7.33
N ARG A 96 17.81 -3.53 8.46
CA ARG A 96 17.03 -2.81 9.48
C ARG A 96 17.94 -1.79 10.15
N LYS A 97 17.55 -0.53 10.13
CA LYS A 97 18.26 0.50 10.91
C LYS A 97 17.98 0.27 12.40
N PRO A 98 19.00 -0.01 13.22
CA PRO A 98 18.79 -0.12 14.67
C PRO A 98 18.32 1.24 15.18
N ASN A 99 17.18 1.28 15.84
CA ASN A 99 16.68 2.56 16.34
C ASN A 99 15.63 2.41 17.43
N ALA A 100 16.07 2.27 18.68
CA ALA A 100 15.20 2.41 19.85
C ALA A 100 14.67 3.88 19.98
N ASP A 101 15.47 4.86 19.60
CA ASP A 101 15.13 6.29 19.80
C ASP A 101 14.19 6.89 18.74
N ARG A 102 13.97 6.19 17.62
CA ARG A 102 13.07 6.67 16.55
C ARG A 102 11.60 6.35 16.78
N ILE A 103 11.30 5.36 17.60
CA ILE A 103 9.91 4.94 17.86
C ILE A 103 9.49 5.52 19.19
N LYS A 104 9.23 6.82 19.19
CA LYS A 104 8.53 7.48 20.29
C LYS A 104 7.03 7.29 20.07
N GLY A 105 6.35 6.76 21.08
CA GLY A 105 4.88 6.80 21.12
C GLY A 105 4.35 8.24 21.26
N PHE A 106 3.06 8.38 21.31
CA PHE A 106 2.38 9.66 21.58
C PHE A 106 2.05 9.76 23.07
N ASP A 107 2.09 10.98 23.61
CA ASP A 107 1.67 11.29 24.97
C ASP A 107 0.82 12.57 25.02
N SER A 108 0.47 13.02 26.22
CA SER A 108 -0.41 14.17 26.41
C SER A 108 0.20 15.53 25.99
N SER A 109 1.48 15.57 25.67
CA SER A 109 2.16 16.76 25.12
C SER A 109 2.06 16.86 23.61
N ASP A 110 1.56 15.82 22.95
CA ASP A 110 1.48 15.78 21.49
C ASP A 110 0.22 16.46 20.97
N VAL A 111 0.38 17.17 19.86
CA VAL A 111 -0.69 17.79 19.08
C VAL A 111 -0.75 17.11 17.72
N LEU A 112 -1.82 16.34 17.50
CA LEU A 112 -2.05 15.65 16.22
C LEU A 112 -2.96 16.50 15.33
N TYR A 113 -2.54 16.74 14.10
CA TYR A 113 -3.33 17.44 13.09
C TYR A 113 -3.74 16.50 11.97
N LEU A 114 -5.04 16.22 11.89
CA LEU A 114 -5.61 15.40 10.82
C LEU A 114 -5.74 16.24 9.55
N ILE A 115 -5.12 15.77 8.47
CA ILE A 115 -5.18 16.41 7.15
C ILE A 115 -5.81 15.44 6.15
N MET A 116 -6.83 15.89 5.45
CA MET A 116 -7.32 15.26 4.24
C MET A 116 -6.58 15.89 3.04
N PRO A 117 -5.63 15.18 2.39
CA PRO A 117 -4.76 15.77 1.37
C PRO A 117 -5.52 16.49 0.27
N ASP A 118 -6.55 15.85 -0.29
CA ASP A 118 -7.39 16.44 -1.36
C ASP A 118 -7.98 17.81 -0.99
N ARG A 119 -8.17 18.09 0.30
CA ARG A 119 -8.86 19.30 0.82
C ARG A 119 -7.91 20.35 1.37
N PHE A 120 -6.63 20.06 1.47
CA PHE A 120 -5.68 20.94 2.13
C PHE A 120 -5.11 22.00 1.18
N ALA A 121 -4.21 21.62 0.30
CA ALA A 121 -3.59 22.52 -0.65
C ALA A 121 -3.16 21.77 -1.91
N ASN A 122 -3.31 22.41 -3.07
CA ASN A 122 -2.80 21.91 -4.35
C ASN A 122 -1.40 22.49 -4.58
N GLY A 123 -0.39 21.64 -4.53
CA GLY A 123 1.01 22.02 -4.76
C GLY A 123 1.52 21.68 -6.15
N ASP A 124 0.87 20.74 -6.82
CA ASP A 124 1.19 20.30 -8.18
C ASP A 124 -0.08 20.15 -9.04
N PRO A 125 -0.55 21.22 -9.70
CA PRO A 125 -1.72 21.13 -10.57
C PRO A 125 -1.61 20.13 -11.73
N SER A 126 -0.41 19.63 -12.04
CA SER A 126 -0.22 18.66 -13.12
C SER A 126 -0.79 17.28 -12.80
N ASN A 127 -0.99 16.96 -11.50
CA ASN A 127 -1.57 15.71 -11.05
C ASN A 127 -3.11 15.76 -10.91
N ASP A 128 -3.74 16.91 -11.08
CA ASP A 128 -5.20 17.10 -10.95
C ASP A 128 -6.02 16.26 -11.94
N GLN A 129 -5.47 16.01 -13.14
CA GLN A 129 -6.17 15.31 -14.23
C GLN A 129 -5.30 14.20 -14.82
N ILE A 130 -5.12 13.16 -14.04
CA ILE A 130 -4.38 11.96 -14.46
C ILE A 130 -5.37 10.92 -14.99
N PRO A 131 -5.04 10.20 -16.08
CA PRO A 131 -5.85 9.09 -16.54
C PRO A 131 -5.96 8.00 -15.45
N MET A 132 -7.18 7.78 -14.95
CA MET A 132 -7.52 6.73 -14.01
C MET A 132 -8.48 5.74 -14.69
N ARG A 133 -8.66 4.54 -14.11
CA ARG A 133 -9.63 3.56 -14.61
C ARG A 133 -11.05 4.06 -14.50
N THR A 134 -11.33 4.82 -13.43
CA THR A 134 -12.63 5.41 -13.18
C THR A 134 -12.62 6.91 -13.48
N ALA A 135 -13.74 7.41 -14.01
CA ALA A 135 -13.89 8.83 -14.27
C ALA A 135 -14.02 9.62 -12.96
N TYR A 136 -13.35 10.75 -12.88
CA TYR A 136 -13.45 11.68 -11.76
C TYR A 136 -13.42 13.13 -12.26
N LYS A 137 -13.81 14.05 -11.39
CA LYS A 137 -13.80 15.49 -11.67
C LYS A 137 -13.10 16.22 -10.54
N VAL A 138 -12.27 17.19 -10.89
CA VAL A 138 -11.76 18.20 -9.96
C VAL A 138 -12.70 19.39 -10.00
N ASP A 139 -13.40 19.66 -8.89
CA ASP A 139 -14.36 20.75 -8.78
C ASP A 139 -14.49 21.19 -7.31
N ARG A 140 -13.84 22.29 -6.97
CA ARG A 140 -13.84 22.84 -5.61
C ARG A 140 -15.19 23.34 -5.10
N ASN A 141 -16.14 23.54 -6.01
CA ASN A 141 -17.50 23.95 -5.64
C ASN A 141 -18.40 22.76 -5.32
N SER A 142 -17.96 21.54 -5.63
CA SER A 142 -18.71 20.33 -5.33
C SER A 142 -18.11 19.60 -4.11
N PRO A 143 -18.90 19.39 -3.04
CA PRO A 143 -18.40 18.72 -1.84
C PRO A 143 -17.99 17.26 -2.08
N ASN A 144 -18.55 16.63 -3.13
CA ASN A 144 -18.29 15.22 -3.45
C ASN A 144 -17.22 15.03 -4.54
N ALA A 145 -16.79 16.10 -5.21
CA ALA A 145 -15.71 16.03 -6.18
C ALA A 145 -14.34 16.13 -5.50
N ARG A 146 -13.29 15.78 -6.22
CA ARG A 146 -11.92 16.08 -5.81
C ARG A 146 -11.67 17.58 -5.88
N HIS A 147 -10.83 18.09 -4.99
CA HIS A 147 -10.43 19.49 -4.94
C HIS A 147 -8.99 19.72 -5.42
N GLY A 148 -8.24 18.65 -5.68
CA GLY A 148 -6.89 18.72 -6.23
C GLY A 148 -5.80 18.99 -5.19
N GLY A 149 -6.08 18.90 -3.88
CA GLY A 149 -5.02 18.94 -2.88
C GLY A 149 -4.16 17.67 -2.93
N ASP A 150 -2.86 17.80 -2.61
CA ASP A 150 -1.85 16.77 -2.82
C ASP A 150 -0.72 16.79 -1.78
N LEU A 151 0.24 15.87 -1.88
CA LEU A 151 1.39 15.77 -0.98
C LEU A 151 2.33 16.98 -1.13
N ALA A 152 2.48 17.52 -2.35
CA ALA A 152 3.29 18.68 -2.61
C ALA A 152 2.72 19.93 -1.92
N GLY A 153 1.39 20.07 -1.92
CA GLY A 153 0.72 21.16 -1.21
C GLY A 153 0.90 21.08 0.30
N ILE A 154 0.88 19.88 0.88
CA ILE A 154 1.18 19.70 2.31
C ILE A 154 2.65 20.05 2.59
N GLU A 155 3.57 19.57 1.75
CA GLU A 155 5.01 19.83 1.88
C GLU A 155 5.31 21.34 1.86
N GLN A 156 4.66 22.10 0.97
CA GLN A 156 4.83 23.55 0.85
C GLN A 156 4.31 24.32 2.07
N HIS A 157 3.47 23.71 2.89
CA HIS A 157 2.87 24.35 4.07
C HIS A 157 3.36 23.77 5.40
N LEU A 158 4.48 23.04 5.41
CA LEU A 158 5.02 22.47 6.65
C LEU A 158 5.38 23.54 7.69
N ASP A 159 5.86 24.71 7.25
CA ASP A 159 6.16 25.83 8.16
C ASP A 159 4.90 26.34 8.86
N TYR A 160 3.78 26.47 8.13
CA TYR A 160 2.48 26.82 8.71
C TYR A 160 1.99 25.77 9.72
N ILE A 161 2.16 24.49 9.43
CA ILE A 161 1.77 23.40 10.32
C ILE A 161 2.62 23.40 11.60
N GLU A 162 3.93 23.66 11.46
CA GLU A 162 4.84 23.78 12.59
C GLU A 162 4.48 24.98 13.47
N ASP A 163 4.19 26.14 12.88
CA ASP A 163 3.78 27.37 13.60
C ASP A 163 2.48 27.19 14.39
N LEU A 164 1.60 26.26 14.01
CA LEU A 164 0.43 25.88 14.78
C LEU A 164 0.76 25.07 16.05
N GLY A 165 2.02 24.69 16.26
CA GLY A 165 2.44 23.85 17.38
C GLY A 165 2.11 22.38 17.21
N VAL A 166 1.91 21.91 15.97
CA VAL A 166 1.63 20.49 15.65
C VAL A 166 2.89 19.68 15.88
N THR A 167 2.76 18.53 16.55
CA THR A 167 3.88 17.58 16.76
C THR A 167 3.76 16.34 15.90
N ALA A 168 2.58 16.10 15.32
CA ALA A 168 2.37 15.00 14.39
C ALA A 168 1.27 15.32 13.36
N ILE A 169 1.53 14.98 12.12
CA ILE A 169 0.56 15.03 11.03
C ILE A 169 -0.07 13.64 10.86
N TRP A 170 -1.39 13.58 10.86
CA TRP A 170 -2.14 12.39 10.51
C TRP A 170 -2.81 12.62 9.16
N LEU A 171 -2.35 11.94 8.12
CA LEU A 171 -2.97 12.03 6.81
C LEU A 171 -4.10 11.02 6.67
N ASN A 172 -5.25 11.44 6.12
CA ASN A 172 -6.20 10.48 5.55
C ASN A 172 -5.44 9.55 4.59
N PRO A 173 -5.97 8.33 4.31
CA PRO A 173 -5.25 7.38 3.47
C PRO A 173 -4.79 8.00 2.15
N VAL A 174 -3.49 7.88 1.88
CA VAL A 174 -2.85 8.40 0.66
C VAL A 174 -2.69 7.35 -0.43
N LEU A 175 -3.02 6.09 -0.13
CA LEU A 175 -2.92 4.99 -1.08
C LEU A 175 -3.98 5.08 -2.18
N GLU A 176 -3.71 4.45 -3.33
CA GLU A 176 -4.57 4.53 -4.50
C GLU A 176 -6.03 4.19 -4.19
N ASN A 177 -6.92 5.06 -4.63
CA ASN A 177 -8.37 4.98 -4.47
C ASN A 177 -9.07 5.19 -5.81
N ASP A 178 -8.83 4.30 -6.77
CA ASP A 178 -9.39 4.39 -8.12
C ASP A 178 -10.81 3.82 -8.17
N MET A 179 -11.72 4.54 -7.51
CA MET A 179 -13.13 4.19 -7.35
C MET A 179 -14.04 5.17 -8.06
N GLU A 180 -15.21 4.69 -8.46
CA GLU A 180 -16.27 5.54 -9.00
C GLU A 180 -16.57 6.70 -8.04
N GLY A 181 -16.84 7.89 -8.61
CA GLY A 181 -17.06 9.11 -7.84
C GLY A 181 -15.78 9.79 -7.31
N GLY A 182 -14.58 9.27 -7.67
CA GLY A 182 -13.29 9.90 -7.38
C GLY A 182 -12.70 9.64 -6.00
N SER A 183 -13.44 9.07 -5.06
CA SER A 183 -13.01 8.61 -3.72
C SER A 183 -11.93 9.51 -3.05
N TYR A 184 -12.20 10.81 -2.95
CA TYR A 184 -11.25 11.83 -2.48
C TYR A 184 -10.78 11.63 -1.04
N HIS A 185 -11.56 10.93 -0.24
CA HIS A 185 -11.28 10.72 1.19
C HIS A 185 -10.25 9.62 1.49
N GLY A 186 -9.90 8.76 0.51
CA GLY A 186 -8.86 7.75 0.65
C GLY A 186 -9.30 6.39 1.26
N TYR A 187 -10.55 6.24 1.72
CA TYR A 187 -10.99 5.04 2.47
C TYR A 187 -11.49 3.87 1.60
N ALA A 188 -11.33 3.91 0.29
CA ALA A 188 -11.68 2.82 -0.62
C ALA A 188 -10.45 2.35 -1.41
N THR A 189 -9.44 1.87 -0.71
CA THR A 189 -8.12 1.52 -1.27
C THR A 189 -8.23 0.47 -2.36
N THR A 190 -7.65 0.76 -3.52
CA THR A 190 -7.57 -0.15 -4.67
C THR A 190 -6.16 -0.69 -4.94
N ASP A 191 -5.14 -0.07 -4.35
CA ASP A 191 -3.77 -0.58 -4.30
C ASP A 191 -3.09 -0.17 -2.99
N TYR A 192 -2.65 -1.15 -2.18
CA TYR A 192 -2.00 -0.93 -0.88
C TYR A 192 -0.51 -0.61 -0.97
N TYR A 193 0.09 -0.66 -2.16
CA TYR A 193 1.53 -0.52 -2.36
C TYR A 193 1.92 0.76 -3.11
N ARG A 194 0.92 1.52 -3.53
CA ARG A 194 1.13 2.71 -4.34
C ARG A 194 0.34 3.88 -3.79
N VAL A 195 1.00 5.02 -3.67
CA VAL A 195 0.35 6.31 -3.43
C VAL A 195 -0.59 6.62 -4.60
N ASP A 196 -1.75 7.18 -4.31
CA ASP A 196 -2.68 7.65 -5.34
C ASP A 196 -1.97 8.69 -6.23
N PRO A 197 -1.86 8.45 -7.54
CA PRO A 197 -1.09 9.33 -8.41
C PRO A 197 -1.63 10.77 -8.48
N ARG A 198 -2.87 10.97 -8.03
CA ARG A 198 -3.46 12.32 -7.88
C ARG A 198 -2.99 13.03 -6.62
N PHE A 199 -2.29 12.35 -5.72
CA PHE A 199 -1.60 12.94 -4.58
C PHE A 199 -0.09 13.05 -4.80
N GLY A 200 0.48 12.29 -5.74
CA GLY A 200 1.90 12.21 -6.03
C GLY A 200 2.40 10.77 -6.17
N THR A 201 3.67 10.56 -5.90
CA THR A 201 4.36 9.27 -6.00
C THR A 201 4.71 8.71 -4.62
N ASN A 202 5.19 7.46 -4.55
CA ASN A 202 5.74 6.89 -3.32
C ASN A 202 6.97 7.70 -2.84
N GLU A 203 7.78 8.18 -3.78
CA GLU A 203 8.95 9.00 -3.52
C GLU A 203 8.56 10.37 -2.93
N ASP A 204 7.47 10.98 -3.41
CA ASP A 204 6.94 12.23 -2.86
C ASP A 204 6.47 12.03 -1.41
N TYR A 205 5.84 10.89 -1.13
CA TYR A 205 5.42 10.56 0.24
C TYR A 205 6.61 10.37 1.18
N VAL A 206 7.64 9.66 0.74
CA VAL A 206 8.88 9.50 1.50
C VAL A 206 9.52 10.87 1.76
N ARG A 207 9.63 11.72 0.74
CA ARG A 207 10.19 13.06 0.86
C ARG A 207 9.40 13.95 1.84
N LEU A 208 8.08 13.91 1.79
CA LEU A 208 7.22 14.61 2.75
C LEU A 208 7.50 14.17 4.19
N ILE A 209 7.60 12.85 4.42
CA ILE A 209 7.92 12.28 5.73
C ILE A 209 9.29 12.77 6.22
N GLU A 210 10.31 12.72 5.36
CA GLU A 210 11.67 13.18 5.71
C GLU A 210 11.67 14.65 6.11
N LYS A 211 11.05 15.52 5.31
CA LYS A 211 10.95 16.97 5.62
C LYS A 211 10.13 17.26 6.89
N THR A 212 9.11 16.45 7.16
CA THR A 212 8.34 16.55 8.40
C THR A 212 9.19 16.16 9.61
N HIS A 213 9.98 15.10 9.48
CA HIS A 213 10.89 14.65 10.54
C HIS A 213 12.05 15.65 10.79
N GLU A 214 12.56 16.32 9.75
CA GLU A 214 13.57 17.37 9.88
C GLU A 214 13.11 18.55 10.76
N ARG A 215 11.79 18.79 10.82
CA ARG A 215 11.14 19.78 11.69
C ARG A 215 10.79 19.24 13.09
N GLY A 216 11.19 18.01 13.41
CA GLY A 216 10.87 17.37 14.68
C GLY A 216 9.43 16.88 14.80
N MET A 217 8.61 17.03 13.76
CA MET A 217 7.24 16.49 13.70
C MET A 217 7.24 15.02 13.28
N ARG A 218 6.17 14.30 13.58
CA ARG A 218 5.95 12.89 13.21
C ARG A 218 4.84 12.78 12.16
N VAL A 219 4.80 11.66 11.47
CA VAL A 219 3.73 11.34 10.51
C VAL A 219 3.02 10.07 10.93
N VAL A 220 1.69 10.12 10.98
CA VAL A 220 0.82 8.95 11.15
C VAL A 220 0.26 8.58 9.78
N MET A 221 0.54 7.36 9.34
CA MET A 221 -0.03 6.80 8.12
C MET A 221 -1.35 6.09 8.47
N ASP A 222 -2.45 6.58 7.92
CA ASP A 222 -3.75 5.91 8.05
C ASP A 222 -3.79 4.68 7.14
N MET A 223 -3.87 3.49 7.73
CA MET A 223 -3.87 2.22 7.02
C MET A 223 -5.21 1.51 7.15
N ILE A 224 -5.84 1.22 6.04
CA ILE A 224 -7.14 0.55 5.99
C ILE A 224 -6.94 -0.96 5.89
N PHE A 225 -6.86 -1.63 7.05
CA PHE A 225 -6.74 -3.10 7.11
C PHE A 225 -8.09 -3.84 7.17
N ASN A 226 -9.18 -3.11 7.38
CA ASN A 226 -10.51 -3.71 7.58
C ASN A 226 -11.19 -4.12 6.27
N HIS A 227 -10.95 -3.39 5.19
CA HIS A 227 -11.60 -3.60 3.90
C HIS A 227 -10.75 -3.03 2.76
N CYS A 228 -11.06 -3.43 1.52
CA CYS A 228 -10.56 -2.80 0.30
C CYS A 228 -11.71 -2.17 -0.49
N GLY A 229 -11.38 -1.35 -1.47
CA GLY A 229 -12.36 -0.81 -2.42
C GLY A 229 -12.95 -1.90 -3.32
N SER A 230 -14.20 -1.72 -3.79
CA SER A 230 -14.86 -2.69 -4.68
C SER A 230 -14.17 -2.86 -6.04
N ASP A 231 -13.32 -1.91 -6.44
CA ASP A 231 -12.51 -2.00 -7.65
C ASP A 231 -11.10 -2.54 -7.40
N HIS A 232 -10.81 -2.98 -6.17
CA HIS A 232 -9.55 -3.67 -5.87
C HIS A 232 -9.42 -4.95 -6.72
N PRO A 233 -8.22 -5.27 -7.26
CA PRO A 233 -8.02 -6.47 -8.10
C PRO A 233 -8.50 -7.77 -7.48
N TRP A 234 -8.46 -7.92 -6.15
CA TRP A 234 -8.99 -9.08 -5.44
C TRP A 234 -10.48 -9.32 -5.67
N MET A 235 -11.26 -8.26 -5.99
CA MET A 235 -12.68 -8.42 -6.29
C MET A 235 -12.94 -9.03 -7.67
N LYS A 236 -11.94 -9.01 -8.57
CA LYS A 236 -12.02 -9.60 -9.92
C LYS A 236 -11.44 -11.00 -9.97
N ASP A 237 -10.45 -11.28 -9.14
CA ASP A 237 -9.79 -12.57 -9.01
C ASP A 237 -9.51 -12.81 -7.54
N ILE A 238 -10.43 -13.48 -6.85
CA ILE A 238 -10.39 -13.70 -5.41
C ILE A 238 -9.39 -14.84 -5.12
N PRO A 239 -8.42 -14.63 -4.21
CA PRO A 239 -7.41 -15.64 -3.91
C PRO A 239 -7.99 -16.96 -3.39
N SER A 240 -8.99 -16.88 -2.48
CA SER A 240 -9.76 -18.02 -1.95
C SER A 240 -11.14 -17.56 -1.50
N HIS A 241 -12.10 -18.50 -1.38
CA HIS A 241 -13.48 -18.18 -0.99
C HIS A 241 -13.61 -17.53 0.39
N ASP A 242 -12.67 -17.79 1.29
CA ASP A 242 -12.62 -17.23 2.65
C ASP A 242 -11.81 -15.91 2.75
N TRP A 243 -11.37 -15.37 1.61
CA TRP A 243 -10.57 -14.13 1.56
C TRP A 243 -11.34 -12.90 2.06
N PHE A 244 -12.64 -12.90 1.85
CA PHE A 244 -13.55 -11.88 2.33
C PHE A 244 -14.59 -12.46 3.28
N ASN A 245 -14.89 -11.72 4.36
CA ASN A 245 -15.95 -12.10 5.28
C ASN A 245 -17.32 -11.99 4.59
N ASN A 246 -18.18 -13.00 4.79
CA ASN A 246 -19.56 -13.03 4.29
C ASN A 246 -19.70 -12.87 2.77
N LEU A 247 -18.80 -13.45 1.99
CA LEU A 247 -18.82 -13.34 0.53
C LEU A 247 -20.15 -13.75 -0.08
N ASP A 248 -20.79 -14.79 0.46
CA ASP A 248 -22.10 -15.31 0.00
C ASP A 248 -23.26 -14.33 0.24
N ASN A 249 -23.09 -13.36 1.12
CA ASN A 249 -24.07 -12.34 1.47
C ASN A 249 -23.66 -10.92 1.04
N LEU A 250 -22.59 -10.80 0.26
CA LEU A 250 -22.13 -9.50 -0.24
C LEU A 250 -23.12 -8.96 -1.27
N SER A 251 -24.05 -8.14 -0.81
CA SER A 251 -24.62 -7.12 -1.65
C SER A 251 -23.51 -6.14 -2.04
N LEU A 252 -23.27 -5.95 -3.32
CA LEU A 252 -22.25 -5.04 -3.86
C LEU A 252 -22.33 -3.61 -3.26
N ILE A 253 -23.47 -3.24 -2.70
CA ILE A 253 -23.72 -1.98 -1.99
C ILE A 253 -22.89 -1.87 -0.69
N HIS A 254 -22.52 -2.98 -0.05
CA HIS A 254 -21.74 -2.93 1.20
C HIS A 254 -20.23 -2.74 0.99
N ILE A 255 -19.75 -2.94 -0.23
CA ILE A 255 -18.34 -2.78 -0.58
C ILE A 255 -18.06 -1.35 -1.07
N SER A 256 -19.06 -0.66 -1.62
CA SER A 256 -18.90 0.62 -2.30
C SER A 256 -19.05 1.86 -1.39
N GLU A 257 -19.54 1.72 -0.16
CA GLU A 257 -19.72 2.84 0.75
C GLU A 257 -19.02 2.63 2.10
N PRO A 258 -17.82 3.18 2.31
CA PRO A 258 -17.19 3.21 3.63
C PRO A 258 -17.97 4.04 4.67
N THR A 259 -18.97 4.81 4.25
CA THR A 259 -19.80 5.66 5.12
C THR A 259 -20.87 4.91 5.92
N ARG A 260 -21.08 3.63 5.71
CA ARG A 260 -21.96 2.81 6.55
C ARG A 260 -21.23 2.08 7.69
N LEU A 261 -20.38 2.79 8.43
CA LEU A 261 -20.10 2.45 9.84
C LEU A 261 -21.39 2.63 10.66
N ARG A 262 -22.40 1.84 10.39
CA ARG A 262 -23.59 1.79 11.22
C ARG A 262 -23.63 0.47 11.96
N ARG A 263 -23.35 0.61 13.27
CA ARG A 263 -23.66 -0.32 14.34
C ARG A 263 -22.72 -1.51 14.47
N ILE A 264 -21.66 -1.26 15.20
CA ILE A 264 -21.25 -2.20 16.23
C ILE A 264 -21.99 -1.73 17.50
N SER A 265 -23.07 -2.39 17.84
CA SER A 265 -23.66 -2.37 19.17
C SER A 265 -23.32 -3.69 19.83
#